data_61f9d6d20ffac65767782592e2483d67
#
_entry.id   61f9d6d20ffac65767782592e2483d67
#
_cell.length_a   1.000
_cell.length_b   1.000
_cell.length_c   1.000
_cell.angle_alpha   90.00
_cell.angle_beta   90.00
_cell.angle_gamma   90.00
#
_symmetry.space_group_name_H-M   'P 1'
#
loop_
_entity.id
_entity.type
_entity.pdbx_description
1 polymer ?
#
loop_
_entity_poly.entity_id
_entity_poly.type
_entity_poly.pdbx_seq_one_letter_code
_entity_poly.pdbx_strand_id
1 'polypeptide(L)'
;MDQIRARKLRPYERHKLYKMKRQLSSQVNSRHARIVLLSTGGVRNREIARLCDCTPQWVRRILHRFNAQGLDGITWYPFYANHTGQPRVFFADLVERIVEVALSPPKQLTGLSEWSLLKLRQYLIEQGVVKSISIEHLRQLLRQRGVRWRRTKTWKESADPHFVPKWRAIRRLYRRPPNDGRVLCVDEFGPLNLQPRHGTCLARGGQVTRYRATYKRTLGVRHFLAYYDLKTDRLYGYISERKKLPDFLRFLKWVRHRYPRSQRLYIVLDNYGTHVSAAVAAWAAVHSVRLYFTPTNASWLNRIECHFGPLKKFALNNSDHHSHAEQEAALVSYLQWRNQKRAIAIQPLPKARNRAA
;
A
#
# COMPACT_ATOMS: atom_id res chain seq x y z
N MET A 1 -21.22 24.46 63.03
CA MET A 1 -20.49 24.76 61.78
C MET A 1 -21.49 25.34 60.78
N ASP A 2 -21.33 26.62 60.48
CA ASP A 2 -22.24 27.34 59.58
C ASP A 2 -22.31 26.63 58.17
N GLN A 3 -23.55 26.44 57.75
CA GLN A 3 -23.85 25.84 56.49
C GLN A 3 -23.55 26.83 55.34
N ILE A 4 -22.45 26.66 54.66
CA ILE A 4 -22.12 27.52 53.52
C ILE A 4 -23.20 27.41 52.45
N ARG A 5 -23.67 28.55 51.92
CA ARG A 5 -24.65 28.64 50.83
C ARG A 5 -24.09 29.47 49.68
N ALA A 6 -24.62 29.23 48.47
CA ALA A 6 -24.34 30.12 47.34
C ALA A 6 -24.93 31.50 47.62
N ARG A 7 -24.18 32.57 47.31
CA ARG A 7 -24.68 33.95 47.34
C ARG A 7 -25.86 34.13 46.36
N LYS A 8 -26.60 35.19 46.51
CA LYS A 8 -27.69 35.58 45.62
C LYS A 8 -27.17 35.66 44.16
N LEU A 9 -27.86 34.96 43.23
CA LEU A 9 -27.49 34.97 41.81
C LEU A 9 -27.87 36.30 41.16
N ARG A 10 -26.98 36.81 40.32
CA ARG A 10 -27.31 37.87 39.35
C ARG A 10 -28.18 37.31 38.23
N PRO A 11 -29.06 38.11 37.57
CA PRO A 11 -29.96 37.59 36.53
C PRO A 11 -29.23 36.81 35.42
N TYR A 12 -28.10 37.32 34.92
CA TYR A 12 -27.30 36.68 33.90
C TYR A 12 -26.62 35.37 34.37
N GLU A 13 -26.24 35.28 35.66
CA GLU A 13 -25.62 34.05 36.21
C GLU A 13 -26.64 32.92 36.26
N ARG A 14 -27.90 33.20 36.60
CA ARG A 14 -28.96 32.19 36.59
C ARG A 14 -29.11 31.59 35.20
N HIS A 15 -29.19 32.42 34.16
CA HIS A 15 -29.31 31.97 32.79
C HIS A 15 -28.12 31.10 32.34
N LYS A 16 -26.89 31.55 32.61
CA LYS A 16 -25.67 30.82 32.31
C LYS A 16 -25.57 29.48 33.06
N LEU A 17 -25.92 29.43 34.34
CA LEU A 17 -25.94 28.18 35.12
C LEU A 17 -26.94 27.17 34.56
N TYR A 18 -28.13 27.59 34.14
CA TYR A 18 -29.07 26.67 33.46
C TYR A 18 -28.54 26.19 32.14
N LYS A 19 -27.84 27.00 31.35
CA LYS A 19 -27.18 26.60 30.13
C LYS A 19 -26.06 25.60 30.39
N MET A 20 -25.20 25.86 31.38
CA MET A 20 -24.13 24.93 31.81
C MET A 20 -24.69 23.59 32.30
N LYS A 21 -25.78 23.59 33.05
CA LYS A 21 -26.44 22.37 33.54
C LYS A 21 -26.87 21.44 32.38
N ARG A 22 -27.24 22.01 31.22
CA ARG A 22 -27.71 21.28 30.03
C ARG A 22 -26.58 20.86 29.09
N GLN A 23 -25.35 21.31 29.31
CA GLN A 23 -24.23 20.98 28.46
C GLN A 23 -23.79 19.52 28.64
N LEU A 24 -24.07 18.68 27.67
CA LEU A 24 -23.63 17.27 27.62
C LEU A 24 -22.13 17.14 27.39
N SER A 25 -21.48 18.14 26.77
CA SER A 25 -20.05 18.15 26.45
C SER A 25 -19.11 18.31 27.65
N SER A 26 -19.62 18.76 28.81
CA SER A 26 -18.83 18.90 30.05
C SER A 26 -19.63 18.50 31.27
N GLN A 27 -19.51 17.22 31.62
CA GLN A 27 -20.15 16.68 32.82
C GLN A 27 -19.72 17.41 34.12
N VAL A 28 -18.46 17.89 34.18
CA VAL A 28 -17.90 18.62 35.31
C VAL A 28 -18.62 19.97 35.48
N ASN A 29 -18.72 20.76 34.42
CA ASN A 29 -19.40 22.04 34.43
C ASN A 29 -20.90 21.90 34.72
N SER A 30 -21.54 20.88 34.17
CA SER A 30 -22.93 20.55 34.44
C SER A 30 -23.15 20.24 35.94
N ARG A 31 -22.25 19.46 36.57
CA ARG A 31 -22.29 19.12 38.00
C ARG A 31 -22.08 20.37 38.88
N HIS A 32 -21.10 21.23 38.57
CA HIS A 32 -20.84 22.47 39.29
C HIS A 32 -22.04 23.42 39.22
N ALA A 33 -22.63 23.61 38.06
CA ALA A 33 -23.83 24.44 37.89
C ALA A 33 -25.02 23.90 38.70
N ARG A 34 -25.20 22.56 38.72
CA ARG A 34 -26.25 21.89 39.49
C ARG A 34 -26.08 22.13 41.01
N ILE A 35 -24.84 22.05 41.53
CA ILE A 35 -24.51 22.31 42.93
C ILE A 35 -24.94 23.74 43.30
N VAL A 36 -24.56 24.74 42.51
CA VAL A 36 -24.88 26.14 42.80
C VAL A 36 -26.40 26.38 42.73
N LEU A 37 -27.09 25.88 41.72
CA LEU A 37 -28.53 26.03 41.58
C LEU A 37 -29.32 25.39 42.73
N LEU A 38 -28.93 24.18 43.17
CA LEU A 38 -29.55 23.51 44.31
C LEU A 38 -29.33 24.28 45.63
N SER A 39 -28.12 24.83 45.81
CA SER A 39 -27.80 25.64 47.00
C SER A 39 -28.62 26.95 47.07
N THR A 40 -28.82 27.60 45.91
CA THR A 40 -29.71 28.80 45.85
C THR A 40 -31.18 28.47 46.06
N GLY A 41 -31.59 27.22 45.79
CA GLY A 41 -32.91 26.67 46.10
C GLY A 41 -33.10 26.25 47.58
N GLY A 42 -32.10 26.47 48.44
CA GLY A 42 -32.19 26.19 49.89
C GLY A 42 -31.83 24.76 50.29
N VAL A 43 -31.43 23.91 49.35
CA VAL A 43 -31.08 22.51 49.63
C VAL A 43 -29.83 22.41 50.51
N ARG A 44 -29.84 21.51 51.51
CA ARG A 44 -28.70 21.30 52.42
C ARG A 44 -27.51 20.64 51.72
N ASN A 45 -26.27 21.02 52.11
CA ASN A 45 -25.05 20.54 51.45
C ASN A 45 -24.89 19.02 51.43
N ARG A 46 -25.35 18.29 52.44
CA ARG A 46 -25.37 16.80 52.45
C ARG A 46 -26.31 16.24 51.41
N GLU A 47 -27.44 16.86 51.18
CA GLU A 47 -28.43 16.46 50.20
C GLU A 47 -27.97 16.82 48.78
N ILE A 48 -27.38 18.01 48.60
CA ILE A 48 -26.74 18.40 47.33
C ILE A 48 -25.66 17.38 46.94
N ALA A 49 -24.84 16.96 47.89
CA ALA A 49 -23.78 15.95 47.68
C ALA A 49 -24.37 14.66 47.17
N ARG A 50 -25.47 14.17 47.74
CA ARG A 50 -26.19 12.96 47.31
C ARG A 50 -26.77 13.13 45.91
N LEU A 51 -27.45 14.25 45.63
CA LEU A 51 -28.09 14.55 44.35
C LEU A 51 -27.09 14.77 43.20
N CYS A 52 -25.87 15.19 43.51
CA CYS A 52 -24.83 15.50 42.54
C CYS A 52 -23.73 14.42 42.50
N ASP A 53 -23.90 13.32 43.21
CA ASP A 53 -22.93 12.22 43.30
C ASP A 53 -21.50 12.72 43.60
N CYS A 54 -21.38 13.39 44.78
CA CYS A 54 -20.11 13.94 45.22
C CYS A 54 -20.07 14.05 46.77
N THR A 55 -18.91 14.40 47.31
CA THR A 55 -18.77 14.57 48.78
C THR A 55 -19.28 15.92 49.26
N PRO A 56 -19.78 16.03 50.51
CA PRO A 56 -20.17 17.31 51.07
C PRO A 56 -19.02 18.33 51.14
N GLN A 57 -17.79 17.87 51.26
CA GLN A 57 -16.60 18.71 51.18
C GLN A 57 -16.43 19.34 49.81
N TRP A 58 -16.68 18.56 48.73
CA TRP A 58 -16.64 19.05 47.35
C TRP A 58 -17.73 20.11 47.10
N VAL A 59 -18.94 19.89 47.58
CA VAL A 59 -20.02 20.90 47.51
C VAL A 59 -19.57 22.20 48.13
N ARG A 60 -19.04 22.17 49.37
CA ARG A 60 -18.52 23.38 50.06
C ARG A 60 -17.43 24.08 49.24
N ARG A 61 -16.53 23.32 48.67
CA ARG A 61 -15.43 23.85 47.80
C ARG A 61 -15.95 24.60 46.58
N ILE A 62 -16.95 24.04 45.90
CA ILE A 62 -17.57 24.69 44.74
C ILE A 62 -18.33 25.94 45.13
N LEU A 63 -19.07 25.91 46.25
CA LEU A 63 -19.80 27.08 46.77
C LEU A 63 -18.85 28.21 47.21
N HIS A 64 -17.73 27.90 47.87
CA HIS A 64 -16.68 28.88 48.16
C HIS A 64 -16.15 29.54 46.89
N ARG A 65 -15.78 28.75 45.90
CA ARG A 65 -15.28 29.27 44.61
C ARG A 65 -16.31 30.15 43.91
N PHE A 66 -17.57 29.71 43.87
CA PHE A 66 -18.64 30.50 43.30
C PHE A 66 -18.86 31.81 44.04
N ASN A 67 -18.87 31.79 45.35
CA ASN A 67 -19.06 33.00 46.18
C ASN A 67 -17.91 34.01 45.98
N ALA A 68 -16.67 33.53 45.80
CA ALA A 68 -15.50 34.37 45.60
C ALA A 68 -15.37 34.91 44.15
N GLN A 69 -15.56 34.06 43.17
CA GLN A 69 -15.20 34.35 41.77
C GLN A 69 -16.38 34.25 40.80
N GLY A 70 -17.58 33.97 41.29
CA GLY A 70 -18.77 33.80 40.43
C GLY A 70 -18.67 32.61 39.50
N LEU A 71 -19.13 32.77 38.25
CA LEU A 71 -19.13 31.71 37.25
C LEU A 71 -17.72 31.24 36.88
N ASP A 72 -16.75 32.15 36.88
CA ASP A 72 -15.36 31.80 36.48
C ASP A 72 -14.73 30.85 37.50
N GLY A 73 -15.09 30.96 38.77
CA GLY A 73 -14.61 30.07 39.84
C GLY A 73 -15.11 28.63 39.74
N ILE A 74 -16.19 28.41 39.01
CA ILE A 74 -16.80 27.08 38.85
C ILE A 74 -16.78 26.54 37.43
N THR A 75 -16.40 27.33 36.44
CA THR A 75 -16.23 26.86 35.07
C THR A 75 -14.94 26.08 34.99
N TRP A 76 -15.07 24.79 34.68
CA TRP A 76 -13.94 23.94 34.43
C TRP A 76 -13.61 24.01 32.92
N TYR A 77 -12.41 24.41 32.63
CA TYR A 77 -11.85 24.33 31.30
C TYR A 77 -11.01 23.05 31.18
N PRO A 78 -11.06 22.33 30.06
CA PRO A 78 -10.17 21.18 29.84
C PRO A 78 -8.73 21.58 30.16
N PHE A 79 -8.02 20.72 30.86
CA PHE A 79 -6.64 20.94 31.34
C PHE A 79 -5.71 21.55 30.26
N TYR A 80 -5.97 21.27 29.02
CA TYR A 80 -5.20 21.76 27.87
C TYR A 80 -5.50 23.22 27.47
N ALA A 81 -6.57 23.84 27.96
CA ALA A 81 -6.93 25.20 27.56
C ALA A 81 -6.12 26.29 28.32
N ASN A 82 -5.61 25.97 29.53
CA ASN A 82 -4.88 26.92 30.39
C ASN A 82 -3.46 26.45 30.75
N HIS A 83 -3.01 25.30 30.28
CA HIS A 83 -1.61 25.00 30.35
C HIS A 83 -0.92 25.72 29.19
N THR A 84 -0.14 26.73 29.50
CA THR A 84 1.03 27.07 28.73
C THR A 84 1.87 25.79 28.70
N GLY A 85 1.64 24.95 27.70
CA GLY A 85 2.42 23.71 27.51
C GLY A 85 3.90 24.06 27.53
N GLN A 86 4.73 23.06 27.78
CA GLN A 86 6.17 23.23 27.68
C GLN A 86 6.49 24.05 26.41
N PRO A 87 7.32 25.11 26.51
CA PRO A 87 7.59 26.01 25.36
C PRO A 87 7.87 25.18 24.12
N ARG A 88 7.26 25.55 23.01
CA ARG A 88 7.53 24.86 21.73
C ARG A 88 9.01 24.98 21.44
N VAL A 89 9.73 23.89 21.59
CA VAL A 89 11.18 23.81 21.25
C VAL A 89 11.40 23.82 19.75
N PHE A 90 10.38 23.37 18.99
CA PHE A 90 10.44 23.25 17.53
C PHE A 90 9.51 24.30 16.90
N PHE A 91 10.07 25.47 16.61
CA PHE A 91 9.41 26.54 15.85
C PHE A 91 9.34 26.17 14.36
N ALA A 92 8.48 26.87 13.60
CA ALA A 92 8.22 26.57 12.19
C ALA A 92 9.50 26.48 11.36
N ASP A 93 10.39 27.43 11.52
CA ASP A 93 11.66 27.52 10.75
C ASP A 93 12.57 26.32 11.02
N LEU A 94 12.68 25.92 12.29
CA LEU A 94 13.46 24.74 12.67
C LEU A 94 12.87 23.45 12.08
N VAL A 95 11.53 23.35 12.09
CA VAL A 95 10.83 22.23 11.51
C VAL A 95 11.07 22.15 10.01
N GLU A 96 10.99 23.27 9.27
CA GLU A 96 11.29 23.29 7.83
C GLU A 96 12.74 22.88 7.58
N ARG A 97 13.69 23.34 8.37
CA ARG A 97 15.10 22.94 8.26
C ARG A 97 15.30 21.44 8.46
N ILE A 98 14.59 20.84 9.42
CA ILE A 98 14.60 19.37 9.63
C ILE A 98 14.04 18.66 8.39
N VAL A 99 12.98 19.20 7.79
CA VAL A 99 12.35 18.63 6.59
C VAL A 99 13.28 18.75 5.39
N GLU A 100 13.94 19.88 5.19
CA GLU A 100 14.92 20.08 4.11
C GLU A 100 16.05 19.05 4.19
N VAL A 101 16.65 18.87 5.38
CA VAL A 101 17.68 17.86 5.60
C VAL A 101 17.15 16.44 5.33
N ALA A 102 15.93 16.13 5.79
CA ALA A 102 15.33 14.83 5.59
C ALA A 102 15.06 14.51 4.10
N LEU A 103 14.74 15.52 3.31
CA LEU A 103 14.48 15.40 1.87
C LEU A 103 15.74 15.48 1.02
N SER A 104 16.83 16.01 1.56
CA SER A 104 18.10 16.06 0.87
C SER A 104 18.69 14.66 0.66
N PRO A 105 19.35 14.40 -0.48
CA PRO A 105 20.02 13.14 -0.72
C PRO A 105 21.08 12.86 0.35
N PRO A 106 20.95 11.76 1.14
CA PRO A 106 21.90 11.48 2.23
C PRO A 106 23.35 11.35 1.73
N LYS A 107 23.54 10.87 0.51
CA LYS A 107 24.85 10.70 -0.12
C LYS A 107 25.66 12.01 -0.19
N GLN A 108 25.00 13.14 -0.43
CA GLN A 108 25.65 14.46 -0.49
C GLN A 108 26.07 14.98 0.89
N LEU A 109 25.34 14.57 1.93
CA LEU A 109 25.54 15.07 3.29
C LEU A 109 26.43 14.17 4.14
N THR A 110 26.35 12.86 3.94
CA THR A 110 27.00 11.85 4.80
C THR A 110 27.73 10.75 4.06
N GLY A 111 27.61 10.69 2.72
CA GLY A 111 28.09 9.56 1.92
C GLY A 111 27.20 8.31 1.97
N LEU A 112 26.16 8.29 2.80
CA LEU A 112 25.23 7.15 2.93
C LEU A 112 24.20 7.18 1.79
N SER A 113 23.75 6.03 1.34
CA SER A 113 22.72 5.92 0.28
C SER A 113 21.29 6.18 0.77
N GLU A 114 21.05 6.00 2.05
CA GLU A 114 19.70 6.05 2.65
C GLU A 114 19.73 6.65 4.06
N TRP A 115 18.66 7.39 4.42
CA TRP A 115 18.40 7.75 5.80
C TRP A 115 17.75 6.59 6.57
N SER A 116 18.11 6.42 7.83
CA SER A 116 17.22 5.89 8.87
C SER A 116 16.86 7.02 9.82
N LEU A 117 15.79 6.89 10.60
CA LEU A 117 15.46 7.92 11.61
C LEU A 117 16.60 8.12 12.61
N LEU A 118 17.31 7.06 12.98
CA LEU A 118 18.45 7.15 13.86
C LEU A 118 19.60 7.95 13.26
N LYS A 119 19.96 7.67 11.99
CA LYS A 119 21.03 8.38 11.27
C LYS A 119 20.67 9.83 10.98
N LEU A 120 19.43 10.10 10.59
CA LEU A 120 18.93 11.46 10.40
C LEU A 120 18.98 12.24 11.73
N ARG A 121 18.50 11.63 12.83
CA ARG A 121 18.57 12.25 14.16
C ARG A 121 20.00 12.59 14.54
N GLN A 122 20.91 11.65 14.38
CA GLN A 122 22.35 11.83 14.70
C GLN A 122 22.92 12.98 13.89
N TYR A 123 22.70 13.02 12.57
CA TYR A 123 23.17 14.09 11.70
C TYR A 123 22.62 15.46 12.12
N LEU A 124 21.31 15.56 12.42
CA LEU A 124 20.70 16.83 12.87
C LEU A 124 21.31 17.36 14.16
N ILE A 125 21.74 16.48 15.07
CA ILE A 125 22.41 16.86 16.32
C ILE A 125 23.85 17.25 16.06
N GLU A 126 24.60 16.47 15.28
CA GLU A 126 26.00 16.72 14.94
C GLU A 126 26.19 18.04 14.16
N GLN A 127 25.24 18.37 13.28
CA GLN A 127 25.26 19.64 12.55
C GLN A 127 24.65 20.82 13.32
N GLY A 128 24.28 20.61 14.59
CA GLY A 128 23.73 21.65 15.43
C GLY A 128 22.33 22.16 15.01
N VAL A 129 21.66 21.46 14.09
CA VAL A 129 20.29 21.81 13.66
C VAL A 129 19.34 21.73 14.85
N VAL A 130 19.50 20.71 15.69
CA VAL A 130 18.76 20.55 16.94
C VAL A 130 19.73 20.18 18.08
N LYS A 131 19.49 20.68 19.29
CA LYS A 131 20.24 20.25 20.48
C LYS A 131 19.93 18.81 20.84
N SER A 132 18.67 18.42 20.76
CA SER A 132 18.21 17.05 21.01
C SER A 132 16.83 16.86 20.40
N ILE A 133 16.52 15.62 19.99
CA ILE A 133 15.20 15.21 19.54
C ILE A 133 15.06 13.70 19.74
N SER A 134 13.90 13.23 20.21
CA SER A 134 13.64 11.78 20.25
C SER A 134 13.31 11.26 18.85
N ILE A 135 13.61 10.00 18.60
CA ILE A 135 13.29 9.33 17.31
C ILE A 135 11.80 9.39 17.02
N GLU A 136 10.98 9.19 18.05
CA GLU A 136 9.52 9.22 17.92
C GLU A 136 9.00 10.62 17.59
N HIS A 137 9.53 11.64 18.24
CA HIS A 137 9.17 13.04 17.96
C HIS A 137 9.58 13.44 16.54
N LEU A 138 10.81 13.06 16.09
CA LEU A 138 11.26 13.27 14.73
C LEU A 138 10.31 12.59 13.71
N ARG A 139 9.91 11.35 13.99
CA ARG A 139 8.97 10.60 13.15
C ARG A 139 7.61 11.30 13.03
N GLN A 140 7.07 11.78 14.16
CA GLN A 140 5.78 12.49 14.22
C GLN A 140 5.86 13.81 13.46
N LEU A 141 6.92 14.57 13.66
CA LEU A 141 7.17 15.85 12.99
C LEU A 141 7.21 15.68 11.47
N LEU A 142 8.01 14.73 10.98
CA LEU A 142 8.09 14.42 9.55
C LEU A 142 6.72 13.99 8.98
N ARG A 143 5.97 13.16 9.72
CA ARG A 143 4.62 12.74 9.31
C ARG A 143 3.62 13.88 9.23
N GLN A 144 3.65 14.83 10.17
CA GLN A 144 2.81 16.03 10.17
C GLN A 144 3.08 16.91 8.94
N ARG A 145 4.33 16.94 8.47
CA ARG A 145 4.74 17.65 7.25
C ARG A 145 4.60 16.82 5.98
N GLY A 146 3.94 15.65 6.04
CA GLY A 146 3.71 14.78 4.89
C GLY A 146 4.93 13.97 4.43
N VAL A 147 6.07 14.09 5.13
CA VAL A 147 7.29 13.35 4.83
C VAL A 147 7.19 11.92 5.35
N ARG A 148 7.28 10.96 4.45
CA ARG A 148 7.19 9.52 4.76
C ARG A 148 8.14 8.73 3.88
N TRP A 149 8.61 7.59 4.36
CA TRP A 149 9.32 6.63 3.54
C TRP A 149 8.50 6.22 2.33
N ARG A 150 9.09 6.32 1.15
CA ARG A 150 8.51 5.89 -0.11
C ARG A 150 9.50 4.98 -0.81
N ARG A 151 9.02 3.92 -1.45
CA ARG A 151 9.84 3.14 -2.36
C ARG A 151 10.27 4.02 -3.53
N THR A 152 11.56 4.08 -3.77
CA THR A 152 12.09 4.64 -5.01
C THR A 152 11.62 3.81 -6.19
N LYS A 153 11.38 4.47 -7.31
CA LYS A 153 11.01 3.82 -8.56
C LYS A 153 12.13 4.04 -9.55
N THR A 154 12.51 2.98 -10.23
CA THR A 154 13.38 3.07 -11.41
C THR A 154 12.50 3.21 -12.65
N TRP A 155 12.96 3.96 -13.62
CA TRP A 155 12.40 3.94 -14.97
C TRP A 155 13.38 3.26 -15.91
N LYS A 156 12.86 2.72 -16.99
CA LYS A 156 13.66 2.12 -18.03
C LYS A 156 13.73 3.09 -19.20
N GLU A 157 14.92 3.30 -19.73
CA GLU A 157 15.16 4.05 -20.95
C GLU A 157 15.63 3.11 -22.04
N SER A 158 15.26 3.41 -23.27
CA SER A 158 15.70 2.68 -24.43
C SER A 158 16.69 3.53 -25.22
N ALA A 159 17.86 2.98 -25.46
CA ALA A 159 18.86 3.58 -26.34
C ALA A 159 18.68 3.18 -27.82
N ASP A 160 17.56 2.56 -28.19
CA ASP A 160 17.27 2.13 -29.55
C ASP A 160 17.07 3.36 -30.47
N PRO A 161 17.90 3.56 -31.51
CA PRO A 161 17.72 4.68 -32.42
C PRO A 161 16.39 4.62 -33.18
N HIS A 162 15.82 3.43 -33.31
CA HIS A 162 14.51 3.19 -33.96
C HIS A 162 13.38 3.04 -32.94
N PHE A 163 13.51 3.58 -31.73
CA PHE A 163 12.51 3.46 -30.68
C PHE A 163 11.12 3.93 -31.14
N VAL A 164 11.02 5.13 -31.68
CA VAL A 164 9.74 5.74 -32.06
C VAL A 164 9.00 4.94 -33.15
N PRO A 165 9.61 4.55 -34.25
CA PRO A 165 8.93 3.74 -35.27
C PRO A 165 8.51 2.36 -34.76
N LYS A 166 9.35 1.65 -34.00
CA LYS A 166 9.02 0.34 -33.39
C LYS A 166 7.87 0.48 -32.39
N TRP A 167 7.94 1.47 -31.50
CA TRP A 167 6.88 1.77 -30.54
C TRP A 167 5.55 2.08 -31.22
N ARG A 168 5.56 2.93 -32.29
CA ARG A 168 4.35 3.25 -33.06
C ARG A 168 3.75 2.02 -33.70
N ALA A 169 4.58 1.14 -34.28
CA ALA A 169 4.13 -0.09 -34.91
C ALA A 169 3.46 -1.03 -33.90
N ILE A 170 4.10 -1.29 -32.76
CA ILE A 170 3.55 -2.15 -31.69
C ILE A 170 2.28 -1.53 -31.10
N ARG A 171 2.28 -0.22 -30.84
CA ARG A 171 1.11 0.47 -30.32
C ARG A 171 -0.08 0.41 -31.29
N ARG A 172 0.16 0.55 -32.61
CA ARG A 172 -0.88 0.39 -33.64
C ARG A 172 -1.43 -1.03 -33.59
N LEU A 173 -0.56 -2.03 -33.53
CA LEU A 173 -0.93 -3.44 -33.45
C LEU A 173 -1.85 -3.74 -32.25
N TYR A 174 -1.58 -3.13 -31.10
CA TYR A 174 -2.39 -3.31 -29.90
C TYR A 174 -3.71 -2.54 -29.92
N ARG A 175 -3.74 -1.35 -30.54
CA ARG A 175 -4.96 -0.51 -30.59
C ARG A 175 -5.92 -0.93 -31.72
N ARG A 176 -5.37 -1.35 -32.84
CA ARG A 176 -6.10 -1.74 -34.03
C ARG A 176 -5.53 -3.05 -34.55
N PRO A 177 -5.86 -4.18 -33.89
CA PRO A 177 -5.39 -5.48 -34.35
C PRO A 177 -5.87 -5.74 -35.78
N PRO A 178 -5.01 -6.32 -36.66
CA PRO A 178 -5.40 -6.68 -38.00
C PRO A 178 -6.54 -7.71 -38.02
N ASN A 179 -7.48 -7.55 -38.96
CA ASN A 179 -8.62 -8.46 -39.09
C ASN A 179 -8.26 -9.82 -39.68
N ASP A 180 -7.16 -9.90 -40.40
CA ASP A 180 -6.66 -11.11 -41.08
C ASP A 180 -5.85 -12.03 -40.16
N GLY A 181 -5.73 -11.68 -38.89
CA GLY A 181 -4.84 -12.43 -38.01
C GLY A 181 -5.04 -12.29 -36.51
N ARG A 182 -4.02 -12.77 -35.81
CA ARG A 182 -3.92 -12.74 -34.34
C ARG A 182 -2.67 -12.02 -33.90
N VAL A 183 -2.80 -11.21 -32.89
CA VAL A 183 -1.67 -10.57 -32.20
C VAL A 183 -1.29 -11.39 -30.99
N LEU A 184 -0.09 -11.89 -30.99
CA LEU A 184 0.49 -12.71 -29.92
C LEU A 184 1.70 -11.97 -29.35
N CYS A 185 1.86 -12.03 -28.04
CA CYS A 185 3.07 -11.57 -27.36
C CYS A 185 3.82 -12.81 -26.87
N VAL A 186 5.07 -12.94 -27.25
CA VAL A 186 5.92 -14.11 -26.96
C VAL A 186 7.08 -13.70 -26.10
N ASP A 187 7.43 -14.53 -25.10
CA ASP A 187 8.59 -14.33 -24.22
C ASP A 187 8.89 -15.58 -23.40
N GLU A 188 10.02 -15.58 -22.69
CA GLU A 188 10.42 -16.63 -21.77
C GLU A 188 10.42 -16.13 -20.32
N PHE A 189 9.85 -16.95 -19.44
CA PHE A 189 9.93 -16.73 -18.01
C PHE A 189 10.88 -17.73 -17.36
N GLY A 190 11.91 -17.22 -16.72
CA GLY A 190 12.92 -18.04 -16.07
C GLY A 190 14.20 -17.28 -15.73
N PRO A 191 15.22 -17.96 -15.20
CA PRO A 191 15.33 -19.40 -14.94
C PRO A 191 14.44 -19.89 -13.80
N LEU A 192 13.82 -21.05 -14.00
CA LEU A 192 13.00 -21.74 -12.99
C LEU A 192 13.86 -22.73 -12.22
N ASN A 193 14.32 -22.32 -11.06
CA ASN A 193 15.07 -23.15 -10.13
C ASN A 193 14.12 -23.86 -9.17
N LEU A 194 14.47 -25.06 -8.74
CA LEU A 194 13.83 -25.76 -7.62
C LEU A 194 14.43 -25.25 -6.32
N GLN A 195 13.80 -24.23 -5.76
CA GLN A 195 14.18 -23.64 -4.48
C GLN A 195 12.92 -23.24 -3.72
N PRO A 196 12.93 -23.35 -2.38
CA PRO A 196 11.83 -22.84 -1.59
C PRO A 196 11.65 -21.35 -1.84
N ARG A 197 10.42 -20.92 -2.03
CA ARG A 197 10.09 -19.52 -2.29
C ARG A 197 9.13 -19.01 -1.24
N HIS A 198 9.57 -18.00 -0.52
CA HIS A 198 8.69 -17.27 0.39
C HIS A 198 7.73 -16.36 -0.39
N GLY A 199 6.67 -15.96 0.27
CA GLY A 199 5.68 -15.03 -0.27
C GLY A 199 4.90 -14.40 0.87
N THR A 200 3.61 -14.18 0.68
CA THR A 200 2.68 -13.67 1.70
C THR A 200 1.52 -14.64 1.84
N CYS A 201 1.13 -14.94 3.07
CA CYS A 201 -0.03 -15.77 3.39
C CYS A 201 -0.84 -15.14 4.52
N LEU A 202 -2.09 -15.59 4.68
CA LEU A 202 -2.89 -15.26 5.84
C LEU A 202 -2.44 -16.16 6.99
N ALA A 203 -2.16 -15.55 8.16
CA ALA A 203 -1.77 -16.24 9.37
C ALA A 203 -2.40 -15.57 10.58
N ARG A 204 -2.59 -16.34 11.65
CA ARG A 204 -2.97 -15.78 12.96
C ARG A 204 -1.82 -14.97 13.52
N GLY A 205 -2.12 -13.95 14.37
CA GLY A 205 -1.10 -13.11 14.98
C GLY A 205 -0.03 -13.95 15.69
N GLY A 206 1.24 -13.63 15.45
CA GLY A 206 2.39 -14.36 15.99
C GLY A 206 2.76 -15.67 15.28
N GLN A 207 1.95 -16.15 14.34
CA GLN A 207 2.26 -17.36 13.56
C GLN A 207 2.80 -16.97 12.18
N VAL A 208 3.93 -17.57 11.80
CA VAL A 208 4.58 -17.33 10.49
C VAL A 208 4.89 -18.67 9.86
N THR A 209 4.39 -18.88 8.63
CA THR A 209 4.82 -20.04 7.83
C THR A 209 6.27 -19.85 7.41
N ARG A 210 7.11 -20.85 7.69
CA ARG A 210 8.53 -20.82 7.37
C ARG A 210 8.84 -21.90 6.35
N TYR A 211 9.61 -21.54 5.34
CA TYR A 211 10.19 -22.46 4.38
C TYR A 211 11.68 -22.61 4.66
N ARG A 212 12.27 -23.78 4.32
CA ARG A 212 13.71 -23.99 4.41
C ARG A 212 14.42 -22.97 3.50
N ALA A 213 15.53 -22.42 3.96
CA ALA A 213 16.34 -21.49 3.16
C ALA A 213 17.38 -22.24 2.29
N THR A 214 17.79 -23.42 2.72
CA THR A 214 18.80 -24.23 2.03
C THR A 214 18.18 -25.05 0.91
N TYR A 215 18.81 -25.04 -0.25
CA TYR A 215 18.42 -25.84 -1.41
C TYR A 215 19.67 -26.25 -2.21
N LYS A 216 19.53 -27.35 -2.95
CA LYS A 216 20.57 -27.85 -3.87
C LYS A 216 20.21 -27.50 -5.30
N ARG A 217 21.19 -27.09 -6.12
CA ARG A 217 20.98 -26.74 -7.53
C ARG A 217 21.23 -27.93 -8.48
N THR A 218 21.23 -29.15 -7.98
CA THR A 218 21.61 -30.36 -8.72
C THR A 218 20.65 -30.72 -9.85
N LEU A 219 19.38 -30.26 -9.77
CA LEU A 219 18.35 -30.59 -10.77
C LEU A 219 18.29 -29.60 -11.94
N GLY A 220 19.24 -28.66 -12.00
CA GLY A 220 19.31 -27.68 -13.06
C GLY A 220 18.17 -26.66 -13.05
N VAL A 221 18.00 -26.00 -14.18
CA VAL A 221 16.97 -24.99 -14.39
C VAL A 221 16.06 -25.35 -15.55
N ARG A 222 14.85 -24.80 -15.55
CA ARG A 222 13.90 -24.87 -16.68
C ARG A 222 13.50 -23.46 -17.11
N HIS A 223 12.88 -23.36 -18.25
CA HIS A 223 12.37 -22.11 -18.81
C HIS A 223 10.92 -22.32 -19.24
N PHE A 224 10.05 -21.39 -18.87
CA PHE A 224 8.68 -21.38 -19.33
C PHE A 224 8.59 -20.54 -20.60
N LEU A 225 8.48 -21.22 -21.77
CA LEU A 225 8.25 -20.56 -23.05
C LEU A 225 6.77 -20.27 -23.18
N ALA A 226 6.41 -19.02 -23.35
CA ALA A 226 5.02 -18.59 -23.25
C ALA A 226 4.58 -17.63 -24.36
N TYR A 227 3.29 -17.66 -24.67
CA TYR A 227 2.67 -16.61 -25.46
C TYR A 227 1.33 -16.17 -24.84
N TYR A 228 1.03 -14.91 -25.05
CA TYR A 228 -0.21 -14.28 -24.68
C TYR A 228 -1.00 -13.90 -25.93
N ASP A 229 -2.22 -14.42 -26.09
CA ASP A 229 -3.14 -14.05 -27.17
C ASP A 229 -3.95 -12.83 -26.75
N LEU A 230 -3.71 -11.71 -27.43
CA LEU A 230 -4.34 -10.43 -27.14
C LEU A 230 -5.86 -10.45 -27.31
N LYS A 231 -6.39 -11.18 -28.31
CA LYS A 231 -7.83 -11.20 -28.59
C LYS A 231 -8.62 -12.02 -27.57
N THR A 232 -8.07 -13.14 -27.13
CA THR A 232 -8.74 -14.03 -26.16
C THR A 232 -8.39 -13.74 -24.72
N ASP A 233 -7.39 -12.88 -24.47
CA ASP A 233 -6.80 -12.61 -23.14
C ASP A 233 -6.35 -13.91 -22.45
N ARG A 234 -5.76 -14.83 -23.18
CA ARG A 234 -5.29 -16.11 -22.67
C ARG A 234 -3.77 -16.22 -22.72
N LEU A 235 -3.22 -16.82 -21.68
CA LEU A 235 -1.79 -17.10 -21.56
C LEU A 235 -1.56 -18.60 -21.74
N TYR A 236 -0.63 -18.97 -22.59
CA TYR A 236 -0.26 -20.35 -22.90
C TYR A 236 1.25 -20.50 -22.86
N GLY A 237 1.70 -21.69 -22.59
CA GLY A 237 3.12 -22.02 -22.62
C GLY A 237 3.39 -23.42 -22.11
N TYR A 238 4.64 -23.81 -22.15
CA TYR A 238 5.14 -25.06 -21.59
C TYR A 238 6.56 -24.88 -21.02
N ILE A 239 6.98 -25.75 -20.14
CA ILE A 239 8.33 -25.77 -19.60
C ILE A 239 9.29 -26.45 -20.58
N SER A 240 10.39 -25.76 -20.84
CA SER A 240 11.51 -26.27 -21.65
C SER A 240 12.76 -26.40 -20.79
N GLU A 241 13.57 -27.43 -21.08
CA GLU A 241 14.88 -27.60 -20.43
C GLU A 241 15.87 -26.51 -20.83
N ARG A 242 15.76 -26.05 -22.05
CA ARG A 242 16.68 -25.09 -22.66
C ARG A 242 15.88 -24.02 -23.37
N LYS A 243 16.54 -22.89 -23.64
CA LYS A 243 16.00 -21.78 -24.45
C LYS A 243 16.92 -21.43 -25.64
N LYS A 244 17.53 -22.47 -26.23
CA LYS A 244 18.36 -22.30 -27.42
C LYS A 244 17.49 -22.16 -28.67
N LEU A 245 18.10 -21.77 -29.79
CA LEU A 245 17.41 -21.57 -31.06
C LEU A 245 16.51 -22.74 -31.49
N PRO A 246 16.93 -24.01 -31.39
CA PRO A 246 16.06 -25.13 -31.76
C PRO A 246 14.80 -25.22 -30.84
N ASP A 247 14.94 -24.93 -29.57
CA ASP A 247 13.83 -24.98 -28.63
C ASP A 247 12.83 -23.85 -28.89
N PHE A 248 13.33 -22.66 -29.22
CA PHE A 248 12.50 -21.52 -29.59
C PHE A 248 11.76 -21.75 -30.91
N LEU A 249 12.43 -22.29 -31.92
CA LEU A 249 11.78 -22.68 -33.20
C LEU A 249 10.70 -23.75 -32.97
N ARG A 250 10.96 -24.74 -32.10
CA ARG A 250 9.97 -25.76 -31.74
C ARG A 250 8.75 -25.10 -31.09
N PHE A 251 9.00 -24.14 -30.20
CA PHE A 251 7.93 -23.36 -29.55
C PHE A 251 7.12 -22.56 -30.58
N LEU A 252 7.75 -21.84 -31.49
CA LEU A 252 7.05 -21.09 -32.53
C LEU A 252 6.21 -22.00 -33.44
N LYS A 253 6.73 -23.18 -33.80
CA LYS A 253 5.98 -24.21 -34.53
C LYS A 253 4.76 -24.67 -33.75
N TRP A 254 4.92 -24.96 -32.45
CA TRP A 254 3.82 -25.31 -31.53
C TRP A 254 2.77 -24.22 -31.46
N VAL A 255 3.17 -22.95 -31.36
CA VAL A 255 2.24 -21.80 -31.40
C VAL A 255 1.50 -21.76 -32.73
N ARG A 256 2.21 -21.89 -33.87
CA ARG A 256 1.62 -21.81 -35.19
C ARG A 256 0.55 -22.90 -35.42
N HIS A 257 0.76 -24.12 -34.92
CA HIS A 257 -0.21 -25.21 -35.03
C HIS A 257 -1.54 -24.99 -34.30
N ARG A 258 -1.60 -24.06 -33.41
CA ARG A 258 -2.84 -23.73 -32.64
C ARG A 258 -3.78 -22.79 -33.38
N TYR A 259 -3.39 -22.30 -34.52
CA TYR A 259 -4.16 -21.36 -35.32
C TYR A 259 -4.32 -21.89 -36.77
N PRO A 260 -5.45 -21.61 -37.45
CA PRO A 260 -5.64 -21.96 -38.86
C PRO A 260 -4.54 -21.36 -39.73
N ARG A 261 -4.13 -22.08 -40.79
CA ARG A 261 -3.09 -21.61 -41.76
C ARG A 261 -3.49 -20.31 -42.48
N SER A 262 -4.79 -20.12 -42.71
CA SER A 262 -5.35 -18.91 -43.31
C SER A 262 -5.20 -17.66 -42.41
N GLN A 263 -5.03 -17.84 -41.12
CA GLN A 263 -4.89 -16.77 -40.15
C GLN A 263 -3.42 -16.37 -39.98
N ARG A 264 -3.08 -15.12 -40.28
CA ARG A 264 -1.75 -14.56 -40.04
C ARG A 264 -1.47 -14.36 -38.55
N LEU A 265 -0.25 -14.64 -38.10
CA LEU A 265 0.20 -14.36 -36.76
C LEU A 265 1.10 -13.13 -36.74
N TYR A 266 0.76 -12.16 -35.90
CA TYR A 266 1.55 -10.96 -35.59
C TYR A 266 2.18 -11.16 -34.23
N ILE A 267 3.47 -11.49 -34.19
CA ILE A 267 4.17 -11.86 -32.96
C ILE A 267 5.03 -10.71 -32.51
N VAL A 268 4.74 -10.22 -31.29
CA VAL A 268 5.56 -9.24 -30.56
C VAL A 268 6.51 -9.99 -29.65
N LEU A 269 7.80 -9.70 -29.76
CA LEU A 269 8.89 -10.34 -29.01
C LEU A 269 10.03 -9.34 -28.76
N ASP A 270 10.95 -9.70 -27.87
CA ASP A 270 12.13 -8.90 -27.61
C ASP A 270 13.30 -9.22 -28.58
N ASN A 271 14.42 -8.49 -28.41
CA ASN A 271 15.61 -8.67 -29.26
C ASN A 271 16.59 -9.70 -28.68
N TYR A 272 16.11 -10.72 -27.96
CA TYR A 272 17.01 -11.77 -27.51
C TYR A 272 17.66 -12.50 -28.72
N GLY A 273 18.94 -12.88 -28.60
CA GLY A 273 19.72 -13.36 -29.73
C GLY A 273 19.11 -14.53 -30.53
N THR A 274 18.37 -15.42 -29.85
CA THR A 274 17.64 -16.50 -30.51
C THR A 274 16.47 -16.01 -31.36
N HIS A 275 15.83 -14.91 -30.91
CA HIS A 275 14.64 -14.34 -31.57
C HIS A 275 14.97 -13.63 -32.88
N VAL A 276 16.12 -12.96 -32.94
CA VAL A 276 16.57 -12.17 -34.10
C VAL A 276 17.37 -13.01 -35.11
N SER A 277 17.46 -14.32 -34.91
CA SER A 277 18.22 -15.19 -35.79
C SER A 277 17.62 -15.28 -37.19
N ALA A 278 18.48 -15.44 -38.24
CA ALA A 278 18.06 -15.64 -39.62
C ALA A 278 17.12 -16.84 -39.77
N ALA A 279 17.32 -17.90 -38.99
CA ALA A 279 16.48 -19.10 -39.05
C ALA A 279 15.04 -18.81 -38.58
N VAL A 280 14.84 -17.95 -37.58
CA VAL A 280 13.51 -17.53 -37.13
C VAL A 280 12.85 -16.64 -38.19
N ALA A 281 13.59 -15.72 -38.78
CA ALA A 281 13.09 -14.86 -39.86
C ALA A 281 12.66 -15.68 -41.09
N ALA A 282 13.50 -16.62 -41.53
CA ALA A 282 13.18 -17.52 -42.63
C ALA A 282 11.96 -18.39 -42.36
N TRP A 283 11.87 -18.95 -41.15
CA TRP A 283 10.71 -19.72 -40.73
C TRP A 283 9.43 -18.87 -40.76
N ALA A 284 9.49 -17.64 -40.22
CA ALA A 284 8.34 -16.74 -40.15
C ALA A 284 7.82 -16.38 -41.55
N ALA A 285 8.71 -16.14 -42.52
CA ALA A 285 8.35 -15.75 -43.87
C ALA A 285 7.47 -16.81 -44.56
N VAL A 286 7.75 -18.12 -44.37
CA VAL A 286 7.01 -19.21 -45.03
C VAL A 286 5.77 -19.69 -44.24
N HIS A 287 5.57 -19.22 -43.00
CA HIS A 287 4.49 -19.69 -42.12
C HIS A 287 3.40 -18.66 -41.86
N SER A 288 3.29 -17.59 -42.65
CA SER A 288 2.33 -16.49 -42.46
C SER A 288 2.48 -15.81 -41.08
N VAL A 289 3.73 -15.63 -40.64
CA VAL A 289 4.07 -14.98 -39.38
C VAL A 289 4.79 -13.66 -39.64
N ARG A 290 4.37 -12.60 -38.99
CA ARG A 290 5.04 -11.29 -38.99
C ARG A 290 5.59 -10.98 -37.63
N LEU A 291 6.89 -10.78 -37.53
CA LEU A 291 7.60 -10.50 -36.29
C LEU A 291 7.65 -8.97 -36.02
N TYR A 292 7.42 -8.57 -34.77
CA TYR A 292 7.53 -7.22 -34.30
C TYR A 292 8.43 -7.19 -33.07
N PHE A 293 9.64 -6.72 -33.29
CA PHE A 293 10.64 -6.63 -32.22
C PHE A 293 10.44 -5.36 -31.38
N THR A 294 10.45 -5.50 -30.04
CA THR A 294 10.45 -4.35 -29.16
C THR A 294 11.74 -3.53 -29.36
N PRO A 295 11.74 -2.22 -29.08
CA PRO A 295 13.00 -1.48 -29.01
C PRO A 295 13.95 -2.10 -28.00
N THR A 296 15.24 -1.96 -28.21
CA THR A 296 16.27 -2.45 -27.28
C THR A 296 16.03 -1.88 -25.88
N ASN A 297 16.15 -2.72 -24.86
CA ASN A 297 15.84 -2.39 -23.46
C ASN A 297 14.39 -1.94 -23.19
N ALA A 298 13.44 -2.24 -24.09
CA ALA A 298 12.03 -1.87 -23.95
C ALA A 298 11.09 -3.09 -23.90
N SER A 299 11.49 -4.15 -23.20
CA SER A 299 10.67 -5.36 -23.01
C SER A 299 9.29 -5.07 -22.41
N TRP A 300 9.14 -3.96 -21.65
CA TRP A 300 7.85 -3.54 -21.11
C TRP A 300 6.77 -3.23 -22.16
N LEU A 301 7.15 -3.08 -23.42
CA LEU A 301 6.22 -2.97 -24.53
C LEU A 301 5.65 -4.33 -24.95
N ASN A 302 6.27 -5.43 -24.53
CA ASN A 302 5.74 -6.77 -24.70
C ASN A 302 4.69 -7.05 -23.61
N ARG A 303 3.43 -7.13 -23.99
CA ARG A 303 2.32 -7.27 -23.03
C ARG A 303 2.35 -8.57 -22.22
N ILE A 304 3.08 -9.59 -22.65
CA ILE A 304 3.20 -10.82 -21.86
C ILE A 304 3.93 -10.60 -20.53
N GLU A 305 4.83 -9.64 -20.45
CA GLU A 305 5.63 -9.35 -19.25
C GLU A 305 4.75 -9.10 -18.00
N CYS A 306 3.62 -8.41 -18.16
CA CYS A 306 2.72 -8.14 -17.03
C CYS A 306 2.08 -9.41 -16.45
N HIS A 307 2.09 -10.53 -17.18
CA HIS A 307 1.54 -11.80 -16.73
C HIS A 307 2.52 -12.65 -15.93
N PHE A 308 3.82 -12.40 -16.06
CA PHE A 308 4.85 -13.13 -15.32
C PHE A 308 4.90 -12.81 -13.83
N GLY A 309 4.55 -11.57 -13.44
CA GLY A 309 4.42 -11.21 -12.04
C GLY A 309 3.34 -12.03 -11.29
N PRO A 310 2.09 -12.04 -11.78
CA PRO A 310 1.04 -12.90 -11.23
C PRO A 310 1.38 -14.40 -11.32
N LEU A 311 1.95 -14.88 -12.42
CA LEU A 311 2.40 -16.26 -12.57
C LEU A 311 3.37 -16.65 -11.44
N LYS A 312 4.39 -15.84 -11.20
CA LYS A 312 5.35 -16.05 -10.10
C LYS A 312 4.63 -16.04 -8.74
N LYS A 313 3.75 -15.06 -8.53
CA LYS A 313 3.05 -14.89 -7.25
C LYS A 313 2.16 -16.08 -6.91
N PHE A 314 1.41 -16.61 -7.87
CA PHE A 314 0.36 -17.59 -7.61
C PHE A 314 0.74 -19.03 -7.89
N ALA A 315 1.84 -19.28 -8.64
CA ALA A 315 2.31 -20.62 -8.93
C ALA A 315 3.64 -20.97 -8.24
N LEU A 316 4.46 -19.97 -7.92
CA LEU A 316 5.81 -20.22 -7.42
C LEU A 316 6.08 -19.71 -6.02
N ASN A 317 5.45 -18.60 -5.60
CA ASN A 317 5.61 -18.12 -4.22
C ASN A 317 4.86 -19.03 -3.25
N ASN A 318 5.31 -19.07 -2.00
CA ASN A 318 4.79 -19.97 -0.95
C ASN A 318 4.87 -21.45 -1.36
N SER A 319 5.94 -21.84 -2.03
CA SER A 319 6.12 -23.21 -2.50
C SER A 319 7.53 -23.74 -2.18
N ASP A 320 7.61 -25.05 -2.11
CA ASP A 320 8.86 -25.83 -2.01
C ASP A 320 8.73 -27.04 -2.92
N HIS A 321 8.77 -26.80 -4.23
CA HIS A 321 8.67 -27.89 -5.23
C HIS A 321 9.90 -28.79 -5.18
N HIS A 322 9.68 -30.10 -5.07
CA HIS A 322 10.73 -31.09 -5.01
C HIS A 322 11.17 -31.57 -6.40
N SER A 323 10.36 -31.32 -7.43
CA SER A 323 10.64 -31.70 -8.80
C SER A 323 10.17 -30.63 -9.80
N HIS A 324 10.79 -30.65 -11.01
CA HIS A 324 10.31 -29.81 -12.10
C HIS A 324 8.90 -30.21 -12.57
N ALA A 325 8.49 -31.46 -12.39
CA ALA A 325 7.13 -31.91 -12.68
C ALA A 325 6.10 -31.24 -11.76
N GLU A 326 6.36 -31.16 -10.44
CA GLU A 326 5.51 -30.42 -9.51
C GLU A 326 5.41 -28.94 -9.85
N GLN A 327 6.57 -28.35 -10.20
CA GLN A 327 6.62 -26.93 -10.58
C GLN A 327 5.82 -26.67 -11.86
N GLU A 328 5.91 -27.58 -12.85
CA GLU A 328 5.12 -27.52 -14.08
C GLU A 328 3.62 -27.68 -13.79
N ALA A 329 3.24 -28.64 -12.96
CA ALA A 329 1.84 -28.84 -12.54
C ALA A 329 1.26 -27.59 -11.90
N ALA A 330 2.02 -26.90 -11.04
CA ALA A 330 1.59 -25.64 -10.42
C ALA A 330 1.41 -24.53 -11.47
N LEU A 331 2.31 -24.41 -12.45
CA LEU A 331 2.18 -23.44 -13.53
C LEU A 331 0.95 -23.74 -14.41
N VAL A 332 0.75 -25.01 -14.79
CA VAL A 332 -0.42 -25.45 -15.57
C VAL A 332 -1.72 -25.15 -14.84
N SER A 333 -1.80 -25.48 -13.54
CA SER A 333 -2.96 -25.18 -12.71
C SER A 333 -3.28 -23.69 -12.67
N TYR A 334 -2.25 -22.85 -12.53
CA TYR A 334 -2.44 -21.39 -12.59
C TYR A 334 -2.94 -20.93 -13.95
N LEU A 335 -2.38 -21.47 -15.06
CA LEU A 335 -2.80 -21.11 -16.42
C LEU A 335 -4.26 -21.49 -16.66
N GLN A 336 -4.66 -22.68 -16.25
CA GLN A 336 -6.05 -23.15 -16.33
C GLN A 336 -6.98 -22.19 -15.57
N TRP A 337 -6.69 -21.92 -14.32
CA TRP A 337 -7.47 -21.00 -13.49
C TRP A 337 -7.53 -19.58 -14.09
N ARG A 338 -6.39 -19.04 -14.54
CA ARG A 338 -6.33 -17.71 -15.16
C ARG A 338 -7.18 -17.62 -16.42
N ASN A 339 -7.07 -18.63 -17.28
CA ASN A 339 -7.75 -18.65 -18.57
C ASN A 339 -9.27 -18.93 -18.44
N GLN A 340 -9.71 -19.57 -17.36
CA GLN A 340 -11.12 -19.82 -17.06
C GLN A 340 -11.83 -18.58 -16.45
N LYS A 341 -11.12 -17.69 -15.80
CA LYS A 341 -11.69 -16.55 -15.05
C LYS A 341 -12.63 -15.66 -15.86
N ARG A 342 -12.46 -15.59 -17.17
CA ARG A 342 -13.33 -14.75 -18.02
C ARG A 342 -14.74 -15.32 -18.17
N ALA A 343 -14.93 -16.63 -18.02
CA ALA A 343 -16.25 -17.25 -18.01
C ALA A 343 -17.02 -16.96 -16.69
N ILE A 344 -16.30 -16.78 -15.58
CA ILE A 344 -16.87 -16.53 -14.25
C ILE A 344 -17.23 -15.06 -14.04
N ALA A 345 -16.47 -14.12 -14.65
CA ALA A 345 -16.70 -12.69 -14.50
C ALA A 345 -17.98 -12.17 -15.20
N ILE A 346 -18.63 -13.01 -16.02
CA ILE A 346 -19.87 -12.67 -16.76
C ILE A 346 -21.12 -13.17 -16.02
N GLN A 347 -20.97 -13.97 -14.97
CA GLN A 347 -22.13 -14.38 -14.16
C GLN A 347 -22.49 -13.24 -13.20
N PRO A 348 -23.72 -12.68 -13.29
CA PRO A 348 -24.16 -11.67 -12.32
C PRO A 348 -24.17 -12.32 -10.92
N LEU A 349 -23.67 -11.59 -9.94
CA LEU A 349 -23.78 -11.98 -8.54
C LEU A 349 -25.24 -12.35 -8.22
N PRO A 350 -25.49 -13.50 -7.57
CA PRO A 350 -26.84 -13.83 -7.14
C PRO A 350 -27.37 -12.69 -6.27
N LYS A 351 -28.50 -12.12 -6.65
CA LYS A 351 -29.20 -11.10 -5.86
C LYS A 351 -29.34 -11.60 -4.45
N ALA A 352 -28.85 -10.84 -3.47
CA ALA A 352 -29.05 -11.14 -2.07
C ALA A 352 -30.54 -11.41 -1.84
N ARG A 353 -30.90 -12.62 -1.42
CA ARG A 353 -32.24 -12.92 -0.94
C ARG A 353 -32.44 -12.08 0.32
N ASN A 354 -33.24 -11.03 0.22
CA ASN A 354 -33.82 -10.38 1.38
C ASN A 354 -34.51 -11.46 2.21
N ARG A 355 -33.93 -11.86 3.31
CA ARG A 355 -34.67 -12.50 4.37
C ARG A 355 -35.43 -11.41 5.09
N ALA A 356 -36.65 -11.15 4.60
CA ALA A 356 -37.69 -10.57 5.41
C ALA A 356 -38.31 -11.71 6.20
N ALA A 357 -38.20 -11.67 7.50
CA ALA A 357 -39.17 -12.05 8.54
C ALA A 357 -38.44 -11.97 9.88
#